data_b903b72e2768cefce476ec21ab43dbad
#
_entry.id   b903b72e2768cefce476ec21ab43dbad
#
_cell.length_a   1.000
_cell.length_b   1.000
_cell.length_c   1.000
_cell.angle_alpha   90.00
_cell.angle_beta   90.00
_cell.angle_gamma   90.00
#
_symmetry.space_group_name_H-M   'P 1'
#
loop_
_entity.id
_entity.type
_entity.pdbx_description
1 polymer ?
#
loop_
_entity_poly.entity_id
_entity_poly.type
_entity_poly.pdbx_seq_one_letter_code
_entity_poly.pdbx_strand_id
1 'polypeptide(L)'
;LVALNQGAIKLNPNWEEYARLDHAGVLRIFTARDEGELVGYCVLVVNRSLHYQDHIFANNDVTFVLPDSRAGATGYHLIKYAEDYCRDNNISLLNINTKVHLPFDSLLIGMGFELIERIYSKCFKG
;
A
#
# COMPACT_ATOMS: atom_id res chain seq x y z
N LEU A 1 10.47 3.16 -2.90
CA LEU A 1 10.03 4.53 -3.20
C LEU A 1 11.02 5.20 -4.14
N VAL A 2 10.51 5.96 -5.07
CA VAL A 2 11.32 6.66 -6.06
C VAL A 2 10.77 8.08 -6.27
N ALA A 3 11.64 8.97 -6.75
CA ALA A 3 11.22 10.29 -7.20
C ALA A 3 10.32 10.15 -8.42
N LEU A 4 9.47 11.14 -8.65
CA LEU A 4 8.53 11.14 -9.76
C LEU A 4 8.99 12.08 -10.87
N ASN A 5 8.53 11.81 -12.09
CA ASN A 5 8.73 12.68 -13.25
C ASN A 5 10.20 13.02 -13.47
N GLN A 6 11.03 11.96 -13.56
CA GLN A 6 12.47 12.07 -13.83
C GLN A 6 13.21 12.96 -12.82
N GLY A 7 12.74 12.94 -11.57
CA GLY A 7 13.36 13.70 -10.49
C GLY A 7 12.84 15.11 -10.30
N ALA A 8 11.88 15.55 -11.11
CA ALA A 8 11.27 16.88 -10.92
C ALA A 8 10.56 16.99 -9.57
N ILE A 9 10.03 15.87 -9.10
CA ILE A 9 9.45 15.77 -7.75
C ILE A 9 10.36 14.87 -6.95
N LYS A 10 11.08 15.44 -5.99
CA LYS A 10 12.05 14.71 -5.20
C LYS A 10 11.37 13.90 -4.10
N LEU A 11 11.88 12.70 -3.89
CA LEU A 11 11.44 11.89 -2.77
C LEU A 11 11.97 12.51 -1.48
N ASN A 12 11.05 12.88 -0.60
CA ASN A 12 11.39 13.47 0.70
C ASN A 12 10.27 13.12 1.69
N PRO A 13 10.30 11.91 2.29
CA PRO A 13 9.23 11.47 3.16
C PRO A 13 9.07 12.38 4.38
N ASN A 14 7.83 12.65 4.73
CA ASN A 14 7.51 13.42 5.93
C ASN A 14 7.43 12.48 7.14
N TRP A 15 8.58 12.22 7.76
CA TRP A 15 8.68 11.29 8.87
C TRP A 15 7.88 11.73 10.09
N GLU A 16 7.77 13.03 10.33
CA GLU A 16 6.95 13.55 11.44
C GLU A 16 5.48 13.20 11.24
N GLU A 17 4.98 13.33 10.01
CA GLU A 17 3.60 12.98 9.68
C GLU A 17 3.35 11.49 9.79
N TYR A 18 4.30 10.66 9.34
CA TYR A 18 4.20 9.22 9.52
C TYR A 18 4.12 8.83 10.99
N ALA A 19 4.95 9.46 11.83
CA ALA A 19 4.94 9.19 13.27
C ALA A 19 3.61 9.63 13.89
N ARG A 20 3.07 10.78 13.45
CA ARG A 20 1.79 11.26 13.93
C ARG A 20 0.64 10.32 13.57
N LEU A 21 0.61 9.85 12.33
CA LEU A 21 -0.41 8.92 11.86
C LEU A 21 -0.31 7.57 12.56
N ASP A 22 0.91 7.10 12.79
CA ASP A 22 1.14 5.85 13.52
C ASP A 22 0.64 5.98 14.96
N HIS A 23 0.99 7.06 15.63
CA HIS A 23 0.56 7.34 17.00
C HIS A 23 -0.97 7.46 17.10
N ALA A 24 -1.60 8.04 16.08
CA ALA A 24 -3.05 8.18 16.02
C ALA A 24 -3.78 6.88 15.66
N GLY A 25 -3.05 5.81 15.35
CA GLY A 25 -3.65 4.54 14.98
C GLY A 25 -4.16 4.48 13.54
N VAL A 26 -3.77 5.43 12.71
CA VAL A 26 -4.21 5.52 11.31
C VAL A 26 -3.36 4.67 10.39
N LEU A 27 -2.08 4.46 10.75
CA LEU A 27 -1.18 3.62 9.97
C LEU A 27 -1.20 2.18 10.46
N ARG A 28 -1.13 1.25 9.50
CA ARG A 28 -0.87 -0.17 9.79
C ARG A 28 0.25 -0.63 8.88
N ILE A 29 1.25 -1.26 9.48
CA ILE A 29 2.44 -1.71 8.77
C ILE A 29 2.56 -3.20 8.95
N PHE A 30 2.58 -3.92 7.83
CA PHE A 30 2.79 -5.37 7.81
C PHE A 30 4.15 -5.65 7.22
N THR A 31 4.91 -6.53 7.84
CA THR A 31 6.25 -6.87 7.39
C THR A 31 6.36 -8.34 7.05
N ALA A 32 7.19 -8.65 6.07
CA ALA A 32 7.55 -10.02 5.72
C ALA A 32 9.03 -10.20 6.01
N ARG A 33 9.37 -11.31 6.69
CA ARG A 33 10.75 -11.63 7.02
C ARG A 33 11.07 -13.04 6.54
N ASP A 34 12.31 -13.20 6.12
CA ASP A 34 12.86 -14.50 5.73
C ASP A 34 14.12 -14.70 6.58
N GLU A 35 14.09 -15.74 7.42
CA GLU A 35 15.17 -16.04 8.37
C GLU A 35 15.58 -14.81 9.20
N GLY A 36 14.58 -14.03 9.63
CA GLY A 36 14.79 -12.85 10.46
C GLY A 36 15.07 -11.57 9.69
N GLU A 37 15.34 -11.65 8.40
CA GLU A 37 15.62 -10.47 7.58
C GLU A 37 14.36 -9.91 6.95
N LEU A 38 14.23 -8.59 6.95
CA LEU A 38 13.10 -7.91 6.33
C LEU A 38 13.19 -8.01 4.81
N VAL A 39 12.22 -8.68 4.19
CA VAL A 39 12.18 -8.86 2.74
C VAL A 39 11.01 -8.14 2.06
N GLY A 40 10.11 -7.58 2.83
CA GLY A 40 9.00 -6.83 2.26
C GLY A 40 8.14 -6.17 3.33
N TYR A 41 7.32 -5.21 2.89
CA TYR A 41 6.37 -4.56 3.79
C TYR A 41 5.20 -4.00 3.00
N CYS A 42 4.10 -3.81 3.72
CA CYS A 42 2.88 -3.20 3.20
C CYS A 42 2.39 -2.18 4.22
N VAL A 43 2.17 -0.96 3.80
CA VAL A 43 1.70 0.12 4.67
C VAL A 43 0.30 0.53 4.23
N LEU A 44 -0.62 0.53 5.18
CA LEU A 44 -1.99 0.97 4.96
C LEU A 44 -2.28 2.23 5.77
N VAL A 45 -3.04 3.14 5.17
CA VAL A 45 -3.65 4.27 5.87
C VAL A 45 -5.12 3.93 6.06
N VAL A 46 -5.56 3.89 7.32
CA VAL A 46 -6.91 3.44 7.69
C VAL A 46 -7.67 4.62 8.25
N ASN A 47 -8.74 5.02 7.60
CA ASN A 47 -9.55 6.13 8.08
C ASN A 47 -10.99 6.02 7.56
N ARG A 48 -11.85 6.88 8.12
CA ARG A 48 -13.23 6.95 7.68
C ARG A 48 -13.30 7.61 6.32
N SER A 49 -14.14 7.06 5.44
CA SER A 49 -14.30 7.60 4.09
C SER A 49 -14.99 8.96 4.11
N LEU A 50 -14.49 9.90 3.31
CA LEU A 50 -15.11 11.23 3.19
C LEU A 50 -16.46 11.16 2.47
N HIS A 51 -16.61 10.25 1.52
CA HIS A 51 -17.84 10.11 0.73
C HIS A 51 -18.83 9.14 1.37
N TYR A 52 -18.34 8.23 2.21
CA TYR A 52 -19.14 7.17 2.81
C TYR A 52 -18.83 7.11 4.30
N GLN A 53 -19.34 8.10 5.04
CA GLN A 53 -18.92 8.32 6.44
C GLN A 53 -19.24 7.17 7.39
N ASP A 54 -20.12 6.26 6.99
CA ASP A 54 -20.47 5.09 7.80
C ASP A 54 -19.46 3.95 7.63
N HIS A 55 -18.46 4.14 6.79
CA HIS A 55 -17.49 3.10 6.45
C HIS A 55 -16.06 3.54 6.69
N ILE A 56 -15.23 2.58 7.08
CA ILE A 56 -13.79 2.76 7.24
C ILE A 56 -13.11 2.08 6.05
N PHE A 57 -12.22 2.82 5.39
CA PHE A 57 -11.45 2.31 4.26
C PHE A 57 -9.98 2.18 4.67
N ALA A 58 -9.32 1.17 4.12
CA ALA A 58 -7.87 1.03 4.19
C ALA A 58 -7.31 1.28 2.80
N ASN A 59 -6.37 2.22 2.70
CA ASN A 59 -5.73 2.57 1.44
C ASN A 59 -4.25 2.25 1.54
N ASN A 60 -3.74 1.55 0.54
CA ASN A 60 -2.34 1.20 0.48
C ASN A 60 -1.49 2.44 0.20
N ASP A 61 -0.58 2.76 1.11
CA ASP A 61 0.41 3.82 0.90
C ASP A 61 1.58 3.28 0.07
N VAL A 62 2.11 2.14 0.49
CA VAL A 62 3.20 1.49 -0.23
C VAL A 62 3.19 -0.01 0.05
N THR A 63 3.52 -0.79 -0.97
CA THR A 63 3.83 -2.21 -0.85
C THR A 63 5.16 -2.45 -1.54
N PHE A 64 6.09 -3.06 -0.84
CA PHE A 64 7.42 -3.31 -1.35
C PHE A 64 7.87 -4.73 -1.00
N VAL A 65 8.48 -5.39 -1.97
CA VAL A 65 9.12 -6.70 -1.79
C VAL A 65 10.49 -6.62 -2.45
N LEU A 66 11.52 -7.09 -1.75
CA LEU A 66 12.87 -7.13 -2.32
C LEU A 66 12.87 -7.92 -3.63
N PRO A 67 13.66 -7.48 -4.64
CA PRO A 67 13.69 -8.14 -5.95
C PRO A 67 13.91 -9.65 -5.87
N ASP A 68 14.81 -10.10 -5.01
CA ASP A 68 15.11 -11.53 -4.86
C ASP A 68 13.96 -12.34 -4.25
N SER A 69 13.00 -11.67 -3.63
CA SER A 69 11.85 -12.32 -3.00
C SER A 69 10.56 -12.17 -3.81
N ARG A 70 10.60 -11.49 -4.94
CA ARG A 70 9.40 -11.22 -5.76
C ARG A 70 8.87 -12.43 -6.51
N ALA A 71 9.73 -13.39 -6.80
CA ALA A 71 9.32 -14.61 -7.50
C ALA A 71 8.58 -15.59 -6.59
N GLY A 72 8.63 -15.40 -5.28
CA GLY A 72 7.96 -16.25 -4.30
C GLY A 72 6.59 -15.72 -3.91
N ALA A 73 6.07 -16.24 -2.81
CA ALA A 73 4.73 -15.92 -2.32
C ALA A 73 4.69 -14.71 -1.36
N THR A 74 5.80 -13.98 -1.21
CA THR A 74 5.89 -12.88 -0.23
C THR A 74 4.83 -11.81 -0.45
N GLY A 75 4.65 -11.37 -1.70
CA GLY A 75 3.64 -10.36 -2.01
C GLY A 75 2.23 -10.84 -1.71
N TYR A 76 1.95 -12.08 -2.07
CA TYR A 76 0.66 -12.70 -1.75
C TYR A 76 0.41 -12.70 -0.24
N HIS A 77 1.39 -13.14 0.54
CA HIS A 77 1.23 -13.21 1.99
C HIS A 77 1.06 -11.84 2.64
N LEU A 78 1.78 -10.83 2.17
CA LEU A 78 1.61 -9.47 2.66
C LEU A 78 0.18 -8.95 2.44
N ILE A 79 -0.34 -9.13 1.23
CA ILE A 79 -1.68 -8.68 0.88
C ILE A 79 -2.73 -9.50 1.62
N LYS A 80 -2.51 -10.82 1.74
CA LYS A 80 -3.40 -11.69 2.48
C LYS A 80 -3.49 -11.28 3.95
N TYR A 81 -2.37 -10.91 4.54
CA TYR A 81 -2.32 -10.42 5.91
C TYR A 81 -3.13 -9.13 6.06
N ALA A 82 -2.99 -8.22 5.07
CA ALA A 82 -3.76 -6.98 5.05
C ALA A 82 -5.26 -7.25 4.92
N GLU A 83 -5.65 -8.20 4.08
CA GLU A 83 -7.05 -8.61 3.94
C GLU A 83 -7.62 -9.14 5.26
N ASP A 84 -6.87 -10.02 5.91
CA ASP A 84 -7.29 -10.60 7.18
C ASP A 84 -7.46 -9.52 8.25
N TYR A 85 -6.53 -8.57 8.31
CA TYR A 85 -6.64 -7.44 9.21
C TYR A 85 -7.91 -6.64 8.94
N CYS A 86 -8.21 -6.34 7.68
CA CYS A 86 -9.40 -5.58 7.31
C CYS A 86 -10.68 -6.32 7.71
N ARG A 87 -10.72 -7.62 7.44
CA ARG A 87 -11.87 -8.45 7.79
C ARG A 87 -12.08 -8.49 9.30
N ASP A 88 -11.01 -8.61 10.08
CA ASP A 88 -11.07 -8.74 11.52
C ASP A 88 -11.34 -7.42 12.23
N ASN A 89 -11.15 -6.29 11.56
CA ASN A 89 -11.24 -4.95 12.16
C ASN A 89 -12.37 -4.10 11.57
N ASN A 90 -13.35 -4.75 10.95
CA ASN A 90 -14.55 -4.09 10.44
C ASN A 90 -14.25 -2.98 9.42
N ILE A 91 -13.24 -3.19 8.58
CA ILE A 91 -12.90 -2.30 7.50
C ILE A 91 -13.69 -2.73 6.27
N SER A 92 -14.37 -1.77 5.64
CA SER A 92 -15.32 -2.06 4.57
C SER A 92 -14.64 -2.25 3.21
N LEU A 93 -13.52 -1.59 2.98
CA LEU A 93 -12.85 -1.62 1.68
C LEU A 93 -11.34 -1.55 1.87
N LEU A 94 -10.63 -2.37 1.11
CA LEU A 94 -9.17 -2.34 1.02
C LEU A 94 -8.80 -1.97 -0.41
N ASN A 95 -8.14 -0.82 -0.57
CA ASN A 95 -7.66 -0.35 -1.87
C ASN A 95 -6.16 -0.56 -1.98
N ILE A 96 -5.73 -1.27 -3.00
CA ILE A 96 -4.32 -1.55 -3.29
C ILE A 96 -3.95 -0.89 -4.61
N ASN A 97 -2.86 -0.14 -4.60
CA ASN A 97 -2.33 0.53 -5.80
C ASN A 97 -1.19 -0.28 -6.41
N THR A 98 -1.15 -0.35 -7.73
CA THR A 98 0.01 -0.89 -8.43
C THR A 98 0.64 0.20 -9.28
N LYS A 99 1.96 0.14 -9.45
CA LYS A 99 2.68 1.06 -10.32
C LYS A 99 2.68 0.54 -11.75
N VAL A 100 2.46 1.43 -12.72
CA VAL A 100 2.39 1.04 -14.13
C VAL A 100 3.69 0.38 -14.59
N HIS A 101 4.83 0.86 -14.08
CA HIS A 101 6.15 0.36 -14.45
C HIS A 101 6.56 -0.92 -13.70
N LEU A 102 5.80 -1.31 -12.68
CA LEU A 102 6.07 -2.52 -11.90
C LEU A 102 4.73 -3.08 -11.40
N PRO A 103 3.88 -3.55 -12.32
CA PRO A 103 2.53 -3.97 -11.95
C PRO A 103 2.51 -5.34 -11.28
N PHE A 104 1.51 -5.55 -10.42
CA PHE A 104 1.18 -6.87 -9.89
C PHE A 104 -0.32 -7.10 -9.95
N ASP A 105 -0.94 -6.58 -11.00
CA ASP A 105 -2.39 -6.66 -11.24
C ASP A 105 -2.89 -8.09 -11.26
N SER A 106 -2.14 -9.01 -11.89
CA SER A 106 -2.55 -10.42 -11.97
C SER A 106 -2.71 -11.05 -10.60
N LEU A 107 -1.82 -10.71 -9.66
CA LEU A 107 -1.93 -11.19 -8.29
C LEU A 107 -3.22 -10.69 -7.65
N LEU A 108 -3.50 -9.39 -7.78
CA LEU A 108 -4.69 -8.78 -7.19
C LEU A 108 -5.97 -9.36 -7.77
N ILE A 109 -6.04 -9.49 -9.09
CA ILE A 109 -7.20 -10.09 -9.75
C ILE A 109 -7.40 -11.53 -9.28
N GLY A 110 -6.32 -12.29 -9.19
CA GLY A 110 -6.35 -13.66 -8.69
C GLY A 110 -6.82 -13.77 -7.24
N MET A 111 -6.63 -12.73 -6.44
CA MET A 111 -7.09 -12.66 -5.06
C MET A 111 -8.51 -12.09 -4.91
N GLY A 112 -9.16 -11.74 -6.00
CA GLY A 112 -10.55 -11.24 -5.98
C GLY A 112 -10.69 -9.74 -5.94
N PHE A 113 -9.61 -8.98 -6.13
CA PHE A 113 -9.71 -7.53 -6.24
C PHE A 113 -10.24 -7.13 -7.62
N GLU A 114 -10.95 -6.01 -7.67
CA GLU A 114 -11.47 -5.44 -8.92
C GLU A 114 -10.80 -4.10 -9.19
N LEU A 115 -10.50 -3.82 -10.45
CA LEU A 115 -10.00 -2.50 -10.86
C LEU A 115 -11.16 -1.51 -10.81
N ILE A 116 -11.06 -0.50 -9.95
CA ILE A 116 -12.15 0.49 -9.77
C ILE A 116 -11.78 1.88 -10.25
N GLU A 117 -10.49 2.16 -10.47
CA GLU A 117 -10.06 3.53 -10.76
C GLU A 117 -8.76 3.52 -11.53
N ARG A 118 -8.61 4.50 -12.43
CA ARG A 118 -7.35 4.82 -13.07
C ARG A 118 -6.97 6.23 -12.72
N ILE A 119 -5.71 6.46 -12.38
CA ILE A 119 -5.21 7.78 -11.97
C ILE A 119 -4.29 8.32 -13.05
N TYR A 120 -4.59 9.53 -13.52
CA TYR A 120 -3.76 10.24 -14.47
C TYR A 120 -3.13 11.43 -13.76
N SER A 121 -1.84 11.66 -13.98
CA SER A 121 -1.14 12.75 -13.34
C SER A 121 -0.51 13.69 -14.36
N LYS A 122 -0.32 14.94 -13.96
CA LYS A 122 0.37 15.94 -14.75
C LYS A 122 1.28 16.71 -13.80
N CYS A 123 2.56 16.77 -14.15
CA CYS A 123 3.53 17.47 -13.30
C CYS A 123 3.62 18.93 -13.69
N PHE A 124 3.55 19.83 -12.69
CA PHE A 124 3.67 21.27 -12.90
C PHE A 124 5.01 21.82 -12.40
N LYS A 125 5.95 20.94 -12.01
CA LYS A 125 7.30 21.29 -11.57
C LYS A 125 8.32 20.91 -12.64
N GLY A 126 9.35 21.70 -12.74
CA GLY A 126 10.44 21.44 -13.65
C GLY A 126 10.31 22.08 -14.97
#